data_f165dab9360dd637b2e6289afc8a621a
#
_entry.id   f165dab9360dd637b2e6289afc8a621a
#
_cell.length_a   1.000
_cell.length_b   1.000
_cell.length_c   1.000
_cell.angle_alpha   90.00
_cell.angle_beta   90.00
_cell.angle_gamma   90.00
#
_symmetry.space_group_name_H-M   'P 1'
#
loop_
_entity.id
_entity.type
_entity.pdbx_description
1 polymer ?
#
loop_
_entity_poly.entity_id
_entity_poly.type
_entity_poly.pdbx_seq_one_letter_code
_entity_poly.pdbx_strand_id
1 'polypeptide(L)'
;MQRRGALGNVGRIRRAGVRVAGQCVHVGTSRGIMFNADHLIDLLIMGWLSNIPLAIGSILTLGVFFDRIRTFRGLEAKSRALATRVIDTLVARDLDGAQALCAESNLPVGAMLHEALRWQNIAVDDYDRILATLRAEMGSELRRGIWIIGTVGSLAPFVGLFGTVVGIIRAFGDLSESGGGGFAVVATSLSEALIATAAGLGVAIVALVLYNYLNTRVGSITATYGRAAERLVQAILFVESGATRDGDGAGEGGGRGAGRGAADGAEAGTEKGDRS
;
A
#
# COMPACT_ATOMS: atom_id res chain seq x y z
N MET A 1 8.65 79.91 26.07
CA MET A 1 7.20 80.00 25.75
C MET A 1 7.01 79.52 24.32
N GLN A 2 6.11 78.52 24.15
CA GLN A 2 5.48 78.02 22.92
C GLN A 2 6.43 77.38 21.92
N ARG A 3 6.44 76.06 21.84
CA ARG A 3 5.41 75.09 21.44
C ARG A 3 4.83 75.21 20.02
N ARG A 4 4.93 74.18 19.33
CA ARG A 4 4.19 73.61 18.17
C ARG A 4 5.07 73.56 16.92
N GLY A 5 5.22 72.52 16.24
CA GLY A 5 4.44 71.31 15.99
C GLY A 5 4.66 71.04 14.56
N ALA A 6 4.78 69.85 14.24
CA ALA A 6 4.12 69.41 13.07
C ALA A 6 4.74 68.11 12.50
N LEU A 7 3.97 67.24 12.60
CA LEU A 7 3.82 66.01 11.81
C LEU A 7 3.95 66.20 10.29
N GLY A 8 4.56 65.28 9.62
CA GLY A 8 4.13 64.98 8.26
C GLY A 8 5.18 65.18 7.19
N ASN A 9 5.99 64.19 6.95
CA ASN A 9 6.20 63.80 5.55
C ASN A 9 6.73 62.36 5.44
N VAL A 10 5.81 61.44 5.54
CA VAL A 10 5.98 60.08 5.06
C VAL A 10 5.64 60.13 3.56
N GLY A 11 6.55 59.69 2.76
CA GLY A 11 6.16 59.36 1.38
C GLY A 11 6.94 60.05 0.28
N ARG A 12 8.01 59.44 -0.06
CA ARG A 12 8.41 59.23 -1.48
C ARG A 12 9.81 58.65 -1.55
N ILE A 13 9.87 57.35 -1.40
CA ILE A 13 11.06 56.60 -1.85
C ILE A 13 11.03 56.68 -3.39
N ARG A 14 11.79 57.61 -3.90
CA ARG A 14 12.12 57.69 -5.33
C ARG A 14 12.93 56.44 -5.67
N ARG A 15 12.37 55.61 -6.52
CA ARG A 15 13.08 54.56 -7.22
C ARG A 15 14.23 55.19 -8.00
N ALA A 16 15.44 55.06 -7.50
CA ALA A 16 16.66 55.39 -8.21
C ALA A 16 16.83 54.31 -9.31
N GLY A 17 16.47 54.66 -10.52
CA GLY A 17 16.77 53.85 -11.71
C GLY A 17 18.29 53.99 -11.96
N VAL A 18 19.02 52.92 -11.73
CA VAL A 18 20.41 52.77 -12.18
C VAL A 18 20.33 52.55 -13.69
N ARG A 19 20.64 53.57 -14.48
CA ARG A 19 20.90 53.46 -15.92
C ARG A 19 22.29 52.86 -16.08
N VAL A 20 22.38 51.60 -16.37
CA VAL A 20 23.54 50.96 -16.97
C VAL A 20 23.24 50.84 -18.48
N ALA A 21 24.16 51.44 -19.23
CA ALA A 21 24.20 51.55 -20.70
C ALA A 21 23.34 50.52 -21.50
N GLY A 22 22.29 51.03 -22.09
CA GLY A 22 21.91 50.65 -23.46
C GLY A 22 21.26 49.30 -23.71
N GLN A 23 20.84 48.52 -22.72
CA GLN A 23 20.02 47.32 -22.97
C GLN A 23 18.79 47.30 -22.09
N CYS A 24 17.62 47.52 -22.66
CA CYS A 24 16.36 47.26 -22.02
C CYS A 24 16.27 45.71 -21.80
N VAL A 25 16.63 45.30 -20.57
CA VAL A 25 16.23 43.95 -20.12
C VAL A 25 14.72 44.02 -19.92
N HIS A 26 13.99 43.55 -20.93
CA HIS A 26 12.60 43.22 -20.80
C HIS A 26 12.53 42.07 -19.79
N VAL A 27 12.23 42.39 -18.52
CA VAL A 27 11.73 41.43 -17.57
C VAL A 27 10.37 40.99 -18.10
N GLY A 28 10.41 39.96 -18.95
CA GLY A 28 9.21 39.30 -19.45
C GLY A 28 8.42 38.82 -18.26
N THR A 29 7.24 39.38 -18.11
CA THR A 29 6.15 38.91 -17.27
C THR A 29 6.14 37.39 -17.32
N SER A 30 6.22 36.75 -16.16
CA SER A 30 6.07 35.31 -15.95
C SER A 30 4.80 34.84 -16.67
N ARG A 31 4.95 34.41 -17.93
CA ARG A 31 3.95 33.56 -18.57
C ARG A 31 3.92 32.29 -17.74
N GLY A 32 2.78 32.06 -17.08
CA GLY A 32 2.47 30.80 -16.47
C GLY A 32 2.90 29.67 -17.38
N ILE A 33 3.56 28.69 -16.87
CA ILE A 33 3.92 27.46 -17.57
C ILE A 33 2.59 26.83 -17.98
N MET A 34 2.07 27.28 -19.14
CA MET A 34 1.00 26.54 -19.80
C MET A 34 1.67 25.27 -20.30
N PHE A 35 1.32 24.16 -19.68
CA PHE A 35 1.61 22.82 -20.19
C PHE A 35 0.81 22.65 -21.50
N ASN A 36 1.35 23.16 -22.60
CA ASN A 36 0.84 22.89 -23.91
C ASN A 36 1.28 21.48 -24.34
N ALA A 37 0.36 20.70 -24.88
CA ALA A 37 0.65 19.34 -25.35
C ALA A 37 1.83 19.31 -26.35
N ASP A 38 1.98 20.36 -27.16
CA ASP A 38 3.07 20.51 -28.12
C ASP A 38 4.44 20.59 -27.43
N HIS A 39 4.57 21.34 -26.33
CA HIS A 39 5.81 21.39 -25.55
C HIS A 39 6.14 20.06 -24.87
N LEU A 40 5.13 19.29 -24.45
CA LEU A 40 5.35 17.94 -23.89
C LEU A 40 5.85 16.97 -24.96
N ILE A 41 5.34 17.09 -26.18
CA ILE A 41 5.77 16.26 -27.32
C ILE A 41 7.21 16.59 -27.69
N ASP A 42 7.56 17.87 -27.78
CA ASP A 42 8.95 18.31 -28.08
C ASP A 42 9.94 17.83 -27.00
N LEU A 43 9.58 17.96 -25.71
CA LEU A 43 10.39 17.44 -24.60
C LEU A 43 10.53 15.91 -24.66
N LEU A 44 9.49 15.19 -25.05
CA LEU A 44 9.53 13.73 -25.23
C LEU A 44 10.45 13.33 -26.38
N ILE A 45 10.41 14.06 -27.50
CA ILE A 45 11.19 13.75 -28.69
C ILE A 45 12.66 14.11 -28.49
N MET A 46 12.98 15.24 -27.85
CA MET A 46 14.34 15.73 -27.68
C MET A 46 15.15 14.88 -26.69
N GLY A 47 14.49 14.36 -25.63
CA GLY A 47 15.05 13.40 -24.65
C GLY A 47 14.56 11.96 -24.84
N TRP A 48 14.24 11.53 -26.07
CA TRP A 48 13.53 10.28 -26.33
C TRP A 48 14.12 9.06 -25.63
N LEU A 49 15.45 8.99 -25.48
CA LEU A 49 16.17 7.85 -24.90
C LEU A 49 15.85 7.66 -23.39
N SER A 50 15.56 8.73 -22.65
CA SER A 50 15.19 8.69 -21.23
C SER A 50 13.70 8.90 -21.03
N ASN A 51 13.06 9.76 -21.80
CA ASN A 51 11.67 10.14 -21.59
C ASN A 51 10.68 9.05 -22.01
N ILE A 52 10.97 8.29 -23.08
CA ILE A 52 10.12 7.17 -23.51
C ILE A 52 10.05 6.07 -22.46
N PRO A 53 11.16 5.55 -21.92
CA PRO A 53 11.10 4.55 -20.85
C PRO A 53 10.35 5.05 -19.60
N LEU A 54 10.51 6.33 -19.23
CA LEU A 54 9.78 6.93 -18.10
C LEU A 54 8.28 7.02 -18.38
N ALA A 55 7.88 7.42 -19.57
CA ALA A 55 6.47 7.49 -19.98
C ALA A 55 5.83 6.10 -19.97
N ILE A 56 6.49 5.09 -20.56
CA ILE A 56 6.03 3.70 -20.54
C ILE A 56 5.90 3.20 -19.11
N GLY A 57 6.94 3.40 -18.27
CA GLY A 57 6.92 3.02 -16.86
C GLY A 57 5.78 3.67 -16.07
N SER A 58 5.52 4.96 -16.32
CA SER A 58 4.41 5.70 -15.69
C SER A 58 3.05 5.11 -16.09
N ILE A 59 2.82 4.85 -17.38
CA ILE A 59 1.58 4.25 -17.88
C ILE A 59 1.38 2.85 -17.31
N LEU A 60 2.42 2.02 -17.29
CA LEU A 60 2.37 0.68 -16.71
C LEU A 60 2.05 0.73 -15.20
N THR A 61 2.68 1.64 -14.48
CA THR A 61 2.44 1.86 -13.04
C THR A 61 0.98 2.19 -12.76
N LEU A 62 0.42 3.15 -13.50
CA LEU A 62 -0.98 3.54 -13.35
C LEU A 62 -1.94 2.42 -13.78
N GLY A 63 -1.65 1.74 -14.90
CA GLY A 63 -2.45 0.61 -15.39
C GLY A 63 -2.55 -0.51 -14.36
N VAL A 64 -1.41 -0.97 -13.84
CA VAL A 64 -1.38 -2.01 -12.79
C VAL A 64 -2.05 -1.53 -11.51
N PHE A 65 -1.84 -0.28 -11.11
CA PHE A 65 -2.46 0.28 -9.92
C PHE A 65 -3.99 0.27 -10.02
N PHE A 66 -4.57 0.77 -11.12
CA PHE A 66 -6.02 0.80 -11.31
C PHE A 66 -6.63 -0.60 -11.42
N ASP A 67 -5.95 -1.54 -12.08
CA ASP A 67 -6.37 -2.94 -12.12
C ASP A 67 -6.45 -3.54 -10.72
N ARG A 68 -5.39 -3.39 -9.93
CA ARG A 68 -5.32 -3.94 -8.59
C ARG A 68 -6.27 -3.29 -7.61
N ILE A 69 -6.46 -1.96 -7.66
CA ILE A 69 -7.39 -1.29 -6.76
C ILE A 69 -8.84 -1.70 -7.03
N ARG A 70 -9.19 -1.95 -8.30
CA ARG A 70 -10.51 -2.48 -8.66
C ARG A 70 -10.71 -3.88 -8.11
N THR A 71 -9.73 -4.76 -8.26
CA THR A 71 -9.75 -6.14 -7.75
C THR A 71 -9.84 -6.18 -6.23
N PHE A 72 -9.13 -5.31 -5.52
CA PHE A 72 -9.11 -5.29 -4.06
C PHE A 72 -10.32 -4.61 -3.42
N ARG A 73 -11.13 -3.86 -4.22
CA ARG A 73 -12.33 -3.18 -3.70
C ARG A 73 -13.35 -4.17 -3.16
N GLY A 74 -13.60 -4.09 -1.85
CA GLY A 74 -14.58 -4.94 -1.18
C GLY A 74 -14.17 -6.41 -1.00
N LEU A 75 -12.99 -6.82 -1.51
CA LEU A 75 -12.52 -8.20 -1.43
C LEU A 75 -12.40 -8.67 0.03
N GLU A 76 -11.86 -7.83 0.91
CA GLU A 76 -11.70 -8.14 2.33
C GLU A 76 -13.05 -8.37 3.03
N ALA A 77 -14.03 -7.48 2.81
CA ALA A 77 -15.36 -7.59 3.41
C ALA A 77 -16.12 -8.83 2.91
N LYS A 78 -16.07 -9.07 1.59
CA LYS A 78 -16.68 -10.24 0.97
C LYS A 78 -16.04 -11.54 1.45
N SER A 79 -14.71 -11.57 1.55
CA SER A 79 -13.95 -12.73 2.04
C SER A 79 -14.29 -13.05 3.49
N ARG A 80 -14.41 -12.02 4.33
CA ARG A 80 -14.81 -12.19 5.74
C ARG A 80 -16.23 -12.72 5.86
N ALA A 81 -17.18 -12.17 5.07
CA ALA A 81 -18.56 -12.62 5.07
C ALA A 81 -18.70 -14.08 4.60
N LEU A 82 -17.99 -14.46 3.54
CA LEU A 82 -17.97 -15.84 3.06
C LEU A 82 -17.40 -16.78 4.13
N ALA A 83 -16.23 -16.46 4.68
CA ALA A 83 -15.59 -17.28 5.71
C ALA A 83 -16.51 -17.48 6.92
N THR A 84 -17.21 -16.45 7.37
CA THR A 84 -18.17 -16.58 8.47
C THR A 84 -19.30 -17.54 8.12
N ARG A 85 -19.90 -17.43 6.93
CA ARG A 85 -20.97 -18.34 6.50
C ARG A 85 -20.50 -19.80 6.41
N VAL A 86 -19.33 -20.02 5.81
CA VAL A 86 -18.76 -21.37 5.69
C VAL A 86 -18.51 -22.00 7.07
N ILE A 87 -17.97 -21.22 8.01
CA ILE A 87 -17.71 -21.66 9.38
C ILE A 87 -19.02 -21.96 10.11
N ASP A 88 -20.04 -21.10 10.02
CA ASP A 88 -21.34 -21.30 10.67
C ASP A 88 -22.02 -22.56 10.14
N THR A 89 -21.97 -22.80 8.81
CA THR A 89 -22.50 -24.02 8.18
C THR A 89 -21.74 -25.27 8.65
N LEU A 90 -20.42 -25.19 8.76
CA LEU A 90 -19.58 -26.29 9.25
C LEU A 90 -19.87 -26.62 10.72
N VAL A 91 -20.05 -25.61 11.57
CA VAL A 91 -20.41 -25.78 12.99
C VAL A 91 -21.82 -26.41 13.12
N ALA A 92 -22.72 -26.13 12.17
CA ALA A 92 -24.02 -26.82 12.06
C ALA A 92 -23.92 -28.27 11.56
N ARG A 93 -22.70 -28.78 11.35
CA ARG A 93 -22.37 -30.13 10.83
C ARG A 93 -22.87 -30.39 9.40
N ASP A 94 -23.11 -29.34 8.63
CA ASP A 94 -23.43 -29.43 7.20
C ASP A 94 -22.16 -29.19 6.37
N LEU A 95 -21.42 -30.28 6.14
CA LEU A 95 -20.18 -30.23 5.37
C LEU A 95 -20.43 -29.98 3.89
N ASP A 96 -21.45 -30.64 3.34
CA ASP A 96 -21.80 -30.54 1.92
C ASP A 96 -22.23 -29.09 1.60
N GLY A 97 -23.02 -28.49 2.47
CA GLY A 97 -23.39 -27.09 2.37
C GLY A 97 -22.20 -26.14 2.47
N ALA A 98 -21.25 -26.41 3.37
CA ALA A 98 -20.02 -25.60 3.49
C ALA A 98 -19.15 -25.70 2.23
N GLN A 99 -19.00 -26.90 1.64
CA GLN A 99 -18.27 -27.09 0.38
C GLN A 99 -18.99 -26.41 -0.80
N ALA A 100 -20.32 -26.51 -0.88
CA ALA A 100 -21.11 -25.85 -1.92
C ALA A 100 -20.96 -24.32 -1.86
N LEU A 101 -21.03 -23.72 -0.68
CA LEU A 101 -20.79 -22.27 -0.49
C LEU A 101 -19.41 -21.83 -0.97
N CYS A 102 -18.39 -22.64 -0.73
CA CYS A 102 -17.04 -22.37 -1.21
C CYS A 102 -16.96 -22.49 -2.74
N ALA A 103 -17.54 -23.53 -3.32
CA ALA A 103 -17.50 -23.83 -4.76
C ALA A 103 -18.26 -22.77 -5.60
N GLU A 104 -19.39 -22.27 -5.10
CA GLU A 104 -20.17 -21.20 -5.77
C GLU A 104 -19.49 -19.84 -5.71
N SER A 105 -18.53 -19.65 -4.80
CA SER A 105 -17.89 -18.36 -4.62
C SER A 105 -16.77 -18.14 -5.63
N ASN A 106 -16.78 -16.98 -6.31
CA ASN A 106 -15.68 -16.54 -7.17
C ASN A 106 -14.58 -15.81 -6.37
N LEU A 107 -14.52 -15.99 -5.05
CA LEU A 107 -13.53 -15.34 -4.20
C LEU A 107 -12.32 -16.24 -3.98
N PRO A 108 -11.08 -15.70 -3.98
CA PRO A 108 -9.88 -16.47 -3.70
C PRO A 108 -9.94 -17.22 -2.35
N VAL A 109 -10.53 -16.60 -1.32
CA VAL A 109 -10.73 -17.25 -0.03
C VAL A 109 -11.65 -18.45 -0.12
N GLY A 110 -12.64 -18.44 -1.01
CA GLY A 110 -13.52 -19.60 -1.25
C GLY A 110 -12.76 -20.80 -1.80
N ALA A 111 -11.89 -20.57 -2.79
CA ALA A 111 -11.01 -21.61 -3.32
C ALA A 111 -10.08 -22.20 -2.24
N MET A 112 -9.51 -21.34 -1.40
CA MET A 112 -8.67 -21.76 -0.27
C MET A 112 -9.46 -22.61 0.75
N LEU A 113 -10.63 -22.16 1.16
CA LEU A 113 -11.46 -22.90 2.12
C LEU A 113 -12.01 -24.20 1.53
N HIS A 114 -12.39 -24.20 0.25
CA HIS A 114 -12.84 -25.40 -0.44
C HIS A 114 -11.74 -26.46 -0.48
N GLU A 115 -10.52 -26.09 -0.87
CA GLU A 115 -9.39 -27.01 -0.89
C GLU A 115 -9.04 -27.48 0.54
N ALA A 116 -9.07 -26.60 1.52
CA ALA A 116 -8.87 -26.95 2.92
C ALA A 116 -9.90 -27.97 3.43
N LEU A 117 -11.19 -27.85 3.06
CA LEU A 117 -12.25 -28.79 3.44
C LEU A 117 -12.12 -30.18 2.78
N ARG A 118 -11.31 -30.33 1.74
CA ARG A 118 -11.01 -31.65 1.14
C ARG A 118 -10.07 -32.50 1.97
N TRP A 119 -9.21 -31.86 2.78
CA TRP A 119 -8.18 -32.51 3.59
C TRP A 119 -8.68 -32.82 5.00
N GLN A 120 -9.79 -33.54 5.13
CA GLN A 120 -10.31 -33.97 6.41
C GLN A 120 -9.65 -35.27 6.85
N ASN A 121 -9.65 -35.54 8.14
CA ASN A 121 -9.09 -36.74 8.78
C ASN A 121 -7.55 -36.85 8.71
N ILE A 122 -6.84 -35.74 8.70
CA ILE A 122 -5.38 -35.69 8.86
C ILE A 122 -5.00 -35.07 10.20
N ALA A 123 -3.76 -35.33 10.63
CA ALA A 123 -3.25 -34.74 11.86
C ALA A 123 -3.29 -33.21 11.79
N VAL A 124 -3.62 -32.55 12.91
CA VAL A 124 -3.78 -31.08 13.00
C VAL A 124 -2.51 -30.37 12.53
N ASP A 125 -1.33 -30.89 12.88
CA ASP A 125 -0.05 -30.31 12.46
C ASP A 125 0.15 -30.33 10.94
N ASP A 126 -0.30 -31.39 10.27
CA ASP A 126 -0.23 -31.49 8.80
C ASP A 126 -1.26 -30.57 8.14
N TYR A 127 -2.43 -30.41 8.75
CA TYR A 127 -3.46 -29.49 8.30
C TYR A 127 -2.99 -28.04 8.33
N ASP A 128 -2.31 -27.62 9.41
CA ASP A 128 -1.74 -26.30 9.52
C ASP A 128 -0.68 -26.01 8.43
N ARG A 129 0.11 -27.01 8.06
CA ARG A 129 1.08 -26.87 6.95
C ARG A 129 0.38 -26.69 5.60
N ILE A 130 -0.68 -27.44 5.34
CA ILE A 130 -1.49 -27.28 4.13
C ILE A 130 -2.09 -25.88 4.06
N LEU A 131 -2.69 -25.42 5.14
CA LEU A 131 -3.25 -24.09 5.21
C LEU A 131 -2.20 -22.98 5.04
N ALA A 132 -1.00 -23.16 5.59
CA ALA A 132 0.10 -22.23 5.39
C ALA A 132 0.51 -22.15 3.92
N THR A 133 0.57 -23.27 3.22
CA THR A 133 0.86 -23.33 1.79
C THR A 133 -0.22 -22.63 0.97
N LEU A 134 -1.50 -22.97 1.20
CA LEU A 134 -2.62 -22.33 0.52
C LEU A 134 -2.67 -20.81 0.74
N ARG A 135 -2.37 -20.34 1.96
CA ARG A 135 -2.26 -18.91 2.26
C ARG A 135 -1.12 -18.24 1.49
N ALA A 136 0.02 -18.90 1.38
CA ALA A 136 1.18 -18.39 0.65
C ALA A 136 0.87 -18.27 -0.86
N GLU A 137 0.22 -19.28 -1.44
CA GLU A 137 -0.22 -19.27 -2.83
C GLU A 137 -1.18 -18.12 -3.11
N MET A 138 -2.23 -17.97 -2.31
CA MET A 138 -3.19 -16.85 -2.44
C MET A 138 -2.52 -15.49 -2.25
N GLY A 139 -1.57 -15.39 -1.32
CA GLY A 139 -0.79 -14.17 -1.10
C GLY A 139 0.07 -13.82 -2.31
N SER A 140 0.65 -14.80 -2.98
CA SER A 140 1.46 -14.63 -4.19
C SER A 140 0.60 -14.16 -5.37
N GLU A 141 -0.60 -14.69 -5.55
CA GLU A 141 -1.54 -14.23 -6.58
C GLU A 141 -1.98 -12.78 -6.37
N LEU A 142 -2.26 -12.38 -5.14
CA LEU A 142 -2.59 -11.00 -4.81
C LEU A 142 -1.44 -10.03 -5.14
N ARG A 143 -0.18 -10.46 -4.97
CA ARG A 143 1.01 -9.66 -5.28
C ARG A 143 1.36 -9.63 -6.76
N ARG A 144 0.72 -10.44 -7.58
CA ARG A 144 1.01 -10.54 -9.01
C ARG A 144 0.92 -9.17 -9.68
N GLY A 145 1.95 -8.77 -10.40
CA GLY A 145 2.05 -7.49 -11.11
C GLY A 145 2.45 -6.29 -10.23
N ILE A 146 2.32 -6.33 -8.91
CA ILE A 146 2.72 -5.23 -8.04
C ILE A 146 4.25 -4.99 -8.13
N TRP A 147 5.03 -6.02 -8.40
CA TRP A 147 6.48 -5.93 -8.60
C TRP A 147 6.86 -4.94 -9.71
N ILE A 148 6.02 -4.79 -10.76
CA ILE A 148 6.25 -3.84 -11.86
C ILE A 148 6.31 -2.41 -11.31
N ILE A 149 5.38 -2.05 -10.43
CA ILE A 149 5.34 -0.71 -9.81
C ILE A 149 6.60 -0.48 -8.98
N GLY A 150 7.02 -1.49 -8.20
CA GLY A 150 8.25 -1.44 -7.40
C GLY A 150 9.49 -1.27 -8.27
N THR A 151 9.56 -2.00 -9.37
CA THR A 151 10.68 -1.91 -10.33
C THR A 151 10.74 -0.51 -10.97
N VAL A 152 9.61 0.02 -11.44
CA VAL A 152 9.54 1.39 -12.00
C VAL A 152 9.97 2.41 -10.94
N GLY A 153 9.44 2.31 -9.71
CA GLY A 153 9.81 3.20 -8.61
C GLY A 153 11.30 3.20 -8.29
N SER A 154 11.95 2.04 -8.39
CA SER A 154 13.38 1.90 -8.13
C SER A 154 14.25 2.36 -9.29
N LEU A 155 13.83 2.14 -10.53
CA LEU A 155 14.64 2.42 -11.73
C LEU A 155 14.42 3.82 -12.29
N ALA A 156 13.26 4.44 -12.10
CA ALA A 156 12.93 5.74 -12.67
C ALA A 156 13.95 6.85 -12.33
N PRO A 157 14.53 6.96 -11.10
CA PRO A 157 15.56 7.94 -10.79
C PRO A 157 16.82 7.75 -11.63
N PHE A 158 17.20 6.50 -11.85
CA PHE A 158 18.40 6.16 -12.63
C PHE A 158 18.20 6.46 -14.13
N VAL A 159 17.00 6.23 -14.64
CA VAL A 159 16.65 6.62 -16.02
C VAL A 159 16.68 8.14 -16.18
N GLY A 160 16.16 8.89 -15.19
CA GLY A 160 16.27 10.35 -15.16
C GLY A 160 17.72 10.83 -15.11
N LEU A 161 18.53 10.24 -14.25
CA LEU A 161 19.98 10.55 -14.16
C LEU A 161 20.71 10.22 -15.47
N PHE A 162 20.39 9.08 -16.08
CA PHE A 162 20.93 8.73 -17.40
C PHE A 162 20.57 9.79 -18.44
N GLY A 163 19.36 10.35 -18.40
CA GLY A 163 18.94 11.47 -19.22
C GLY A 163 19.84 12.70 -19.09
N THR A 164 20.27 13.05 -17.87
CA THR A 164 21.22 14.18 -17.68
C THR A 164 22.59 13.88 -18.27
N VAL A 165 23.11 12.68 -18.11
CA VAL A 165 24.42 12.31 -18.68
C VAL A 165 24.40 12.43 -20.21
N VAL A 166 23.36 11.89 -20.84
CA VAL A 166 23.17 11.98 -22.30
C VAL A 166 22.99 13.44 -22.75
N GLY A 167 22.23 14.23 -21.99
CA GLY A 167 22.00 15.64 -22.27
C GLY A 167 23.29 16.49 -22.21
N ILE A 168 24.16 16.22 -21.22
CA ILE A 168 25.45 16.88 -21.10
C ILE A 168 26.36 16.52 -22.30
N ILE A 169 26.41 15.23 -22.68
CA ILE A 169 27.21 14.78 -23.84
C ILE A 169 26.76 15.51 -25.12
N ARG A 170 25.44 15.65 -25.33
CA ARG A 170 24.89 16.38 -26.47
C ARG A 170 25.25 17.86 -26.42
N ALA A 171 25.10 18.51 -25.24
CA ALA A 171 25.42 19.91 -25.07
C ALA A 171 26.88 20.23 -25.48
N PHE A 172 27.81 19.35 -25.14
CA PHE A 172 29.23 19.50 -25.58
C PHE A 172 29.44 19.19 -27.07
N GLY A 173 28.65 18.27 -27.63
CA GLY A 173 28.64 18.00 -29.07
C GLY A 173 28.21 19.26 -29.86
N ASP A 174 27.07 19.83 -29.50
CA ASP A 174 26.50 21.03 -30.12
C ASP A 174 27.45 22.25 -30.02
N LEU A 175 28.18 22.36 -28.90
CA LEU A 175 29.16 23.42 -28.70
C LEU A 175 30.38 23.26 -29.66
N SER A 176 30.81 22.02 -29.89
CA SER A 176 31.93 21.74 -30.78
C SER A 176 31.58 22.01 -32.26
N GLU A 177 30.34 21.75 -32.68
CA GLU A 177 29.90 21.94 -34.04
C GLU A 177 29.61 23.41 -34.36
N SER A 178 29.12 24.18 -33.36
CA SER A 178 28.73 25.60 -33.56
C SER A 178 29.92 26.59 -33.59
N GLY A 179 31.15 26.09 -33.50
CA GLY A 179 32.37 26.94 -33.69
C GLY A 179 32.48 28.11 -32.71
N GLY A 180 31.91 28.01 -31.51
CA GLY A 180 31.86 29.05 -30.49
C GLY A 180 30.48 29.57 -30.18
N GLY A 181 29.47 28.81 -30.53
CA GLY A 181 28.06 29.04 -30.12
C GLY A 181 27.94 29.11 -28.63
N GLY A 182 27.68 30.29 -28.13
CA GLY A 182 27.91 30.71 -26.77
C GLY A 182 27.13 29.93 -25.73
N PHE A 183 27.34 30.28 -24.47
CA PHE A 183 26.69 29.77 -23.25
C PHE A 183 25.18 29.47 -23.37
N ALA A 184 24.47 30.17 -24.25
CA ALA A 184 23.04 29.96 -24.47
C ALA A 184 22.68 28.56 -25.00
N VAL A 185 23.50 28.00 -25.91
CA VAL A 185 23.26 26.67 -26.49
C VAL A 185 23.44 25.59 -25.41
N VAL A 186 24.53 25.67 -24.65
CA VAL A 186 24.81 24.73 -23.56
C VAL A 186 23.75 24.84 -22.45
N ALA A 187 23.30 26.05 -22.12
CA ALA A 187 22.32 26.27 -21.07
C ALA A 187 20.95 25.64 -21.43
N THR A 188 20.55 25.68 -22.70
CA THR A 188 19.29 25.06 -23.15
C THR A 188 19.35 23.54 -23.00
N SER A 189 20.36 22.89 -23.58
CA SER A 189 20.52 21.42 -23.52
C SER A 189 20.66 20.91 -22.08
N LEU A 190 21.35 21.67 -21.22
CA LEU A 190 21.51 21.36 -19.80
C LEU A 190 20.17 21.49 -19.04
N SER A 191 19.38 22.53 -19.33
CA SER A 191 18.06 22.72 -18.73
C SER A 191 17.13 21.56 -19.06
N GLU A 192 17.10 21.11 -20.30
CA GLU A 192 16.29 19.96 -20.74
C GLU A 192 16.72 18.66 -20.03
N ALA A 193 18.02 18.43 -19.87
CA ALA A 193 18.55 17.30 -19.16
C ALA A 193 18.11 17.29 -17.68
N LEU A 194 18.11 18.42 -17.00
CA LEU A 194 17.66 18.55 -15.61
C LEU A 194 16.16 18.27 -15.46
N ILE A 195 15.35 18.66 -16.44
CA ILE A 195 13.91 18.37 -16.47
C ILE A 195 13.68 16.84 -16.53
N ALA A 196 14.46 16.12 -17.34
CA ALA A 196 14.37 14.65 -17.41
C ALA A 196 14.64 13.98 -16.05
N THR A 197 15.63 14.46 -15.29
CA THR A 197 15.88 13.95 -13.94
C THR A 197 14.76 14.29 -12.98
N ALA A 198 14.24 15.52 -13.00
CA ALA A 198 13.11 15.91 -12.16
C ALA A 198 11.86 15.05 -12.46
N ALA A 199 11.60 14.76 -13.74
CA ALA A 199 10.53 13.86 -14.16
C ALA A 199 10.75 12.43 -13.64
N GLY A 200 11.97 11.89 -13.77
CA GLY A 200 12.32 10.57 -13.25
C GLY A 200 12.10 10.43 -11.75
N LEU A 201 12.51 11.44 -10.98
CA LEU A 201 12.27 11.51 -9.53
C LEU A 201 10.76 11.60 -9.21
N GLY A 202 10.00 12.40 -9.95
CA GLY A 202 8.55 12.53 -9.79
C GLY A 202 7.85 11.18 -10.00
N VAL A 203 8.17 10.48 -11.09
CA VAL A 203 7.62 9.14 -11.39
C VAL A 203 7.99 8.15 -10.29
N ALA A 204 9.22 8.17 -9.81
CA ALA A 204 9.69 7.28 -8.74
C ALA A 204 8.91 7.47 -7.44
N ILE A 205 8.72 8.72 -7.01
CA ILE A 205 8.00 9.05 -5.78
C ILE A 205 6.56 8.54 -5.87
N VAL A 206 5.86 8.84 -6.98
CA VAL A 206 4.49 8.38 -7.19
C VAL A 206 4.43 6.85 -7.19
N ALA A 207 5.29 6.18 -7.96
CA ALA A 207 5.33 4.73 -8.04
C ALA A 207 5.57 4.08 -6.65
N LEU A 208 6.49 4.62 -5.86
CA LEU A 208 6.79 4.12 -4.51
C LEU A 208 5.60 4.27 -3.55
N VAL A 209 4.90 5.40 -3.59
CA VAL A 209 3.68 5.61 -2.80
C VAL A 209 2.60 4.60 -3.17
N LEU A 210 2.36 4.39 -4.48
CA LEU A 210 1.38 3.43 -4.98
C LEU A 210 1.75 1.99 -4.62
N TYR A 211 3.02 1.64 -4.73
CA TYR A 211 3.57 0.34 -4.33
C TYR A 211 3.33 0.04 -2.86
N ASN A 212 3.68 0.98 -1.97
CA ASN A 212 3.49 0.83 -0.54
C ASN A 212 2.01 0.73 -0.16
N TYR A 213 1.15 1.52 -0.81
CA TYR A 213 -0.30 1.42 -0.61
C TYR A 213 -0.84 0.04 -0.98
N LEU A 214 -0.48 -0.50 -2.16
CA LEU A 214 -0.92 -1.82 -2.59
C LEU A 214 -0.39 -2.93 -1.68
N ASN A 215 0.88 -2.87 -1.26
CA ASN A 215 1.44 -3.85 -0.33
C ASN A 215 0.71 -3.87 1.01
N THR A 216 0.34 -2.72 1.55
CA THR A 216 -0.45 -2.62 2.78
C THR A 216 -1.83 -3.25 2.58
N ARG A 217 -2.46 -3.02 1.43
CA ARG A 217 -3.76 -3.64 1.09
C ARG A 217 -3.67 -5.16 0.96
N VAL A 218 -2.65 -5.66 0.27
CA VAL A 218 -2.39 -7.12 0.18
C VAL A 218 -2.18 -7.71 1.56
N GLY A 219 -1.39 -7.06 2.41
CA GLY A 219 -1.17 -7.51 3.80
C GLY A 219 -2.47 -7.64 4.60
N SER A 220 -3.38 -6.66 4.49
CA SER A 220 -4.70 -6.71 5.15
C SER A 220 -5.57 -7.87 4.66
N ILE A 221 -5.62 -8.09 3.33
CA ILE A 221 -6.38 -9.19 2.73
C ILE A 221 -5.80 -10.55 3.13
N THR A 222 -4.48 -10.71 3.04
CA THR A 222 -3.79 -11.95 3.45
C THR A 222 -3.98 -12.25 4.93
N ALA A 223 -3.96 -11.23 5.80
CA ALA A 223 -4.28 -11.40 7.22
C ALA A 223 -5.73 -11.85 7.44
N THR A 224 -6.66 -11.40 6.58
CA THR A 224 -8.05 -11.87 6.64
C THR A 224 -8.16 -13.35 6.26
N TYR A 225 -7.41 -13.80 5.25
CA TYR A 225 -7.33 -15.21 4.88
C TYR A 225 -6.70 -16.07 6.00
N GLY A 226 -5.66 -15.53 6.67
CA GLY A 226 -5.08 -16.17 7.85
C GLY A 226 -6.11 -16.43 8.94
N ARG A 227 -6.85 -15.39 9.32
CA ARG A 227 -7.92 -15.52 10.33
C ARG A 227 -9.04 -16.46 9.91
N ALA A 228 -9.40 -16.48 8.62
CA ALA A 228 -10.40 -17.42 8.11
C ALA A 228 -9.93 -18.87 8.24
N ALA A 229 -8.68 -19.14 7.90
CA ALA A 229 -8.08 -20.45 8.04
C ALA A 229 -7.99 -20.92 9.50
N GLU A 230 -7.53 -20.06 10.41
CA GLU A 230 -7.48 -20.37 11.85
C GLU A 230 -8.86 -20.70 12.42
N ARG A 231 -9.88 -19.93 12.06
CA ARG A 231 -11.27 -20.22 12.47
C ARG A 231 -11.79 -21.49 11.86
N LEU A 232 -11.39 -21.84 10.62
CA LEU A 232 -11.77 -23.10 10.00
C LEU A 232 -11.20 -24.30 10.79
N VAL A 233 -9.91 -24.25 11.17
CA VAL A 233 -9.30 -25.28 12.04
C VAL A 233 -10.07 -25.45 13.33
N GLN A 234 -10.37 -24.34 14.00
CA GLN A 234 -11.14 -24.35 15.24
C GLN A 234 -12.54 -24.96 15.06
N ALA A 235 -13.20 -24.65 13.94
CA ALA A 235 -14.52 -25.20 13.64
C ALA A 235 -14.45 -26.72 13.35
N ILE A 236 -13.44 -27.19 12.67
CA ILE A 236 -13.22 -28.63 12.40
C ILE A 236 -12.99 -29.38 13.73
N LEU A 237 -12.08 -28.87 14.56
CA LEU A 237 -11.80 -29.47 15.89
C LEU A 237 -13.04 -29.49 16.78
N PHE A 238 -13.87 -28.43 16.72
CA PHE A 238 -15.14 -28.39 17.46
C PHE A 238 -16.11 -29.48 16.97
N VAL A 239 -16.26 -29.64 15.66
CA VAL A 239 -17.12 -30.68 15.07
C VAL A 239 -16.62 -32.08 15.39
N GLU A 240 -15.32 -32.33 15.33
CA GLU A 240 -14.68 -33.61 15.65
C GLU A 240 -14.79 -33.96 17.15
N SER A 241 -14.66 -32.97 18.03
CA SER A 241 -14.77 -33.19 19.49
C SER A 241 -16.18 -33.62 19.94
N GLY A 242 -17.16 -33.58 19.06
CA GLY A 242 -18.56 -33.92 19.40
C GLY A 242 -19.23 -32.91 20.34
N ALA A 243 -18.56 -31.83 20.69
CA ALA A 243 -19.12 -30.80 21.55
C ALA A 243 -20.35 -30.18 20.90
N THR A 244 -21.45 -30.15 21.63
CA THR A 244 -22.66 -29.44 21.23
C THR A 244 -22.54 -28.00 21.72
N ARG A 245 -23.01 -27.06 20.93
CA ARG A 245 -23.13 -25.65 21.33
C ARG A 245 -24.35 -25.52 22.25
N ASP A 246 -24.32 -26.24 23.39
CA ASP A 246 -25.37 -26.13 24.43
C ASP A 246 -25.20 -24.82 25.20
N GLY A 247 -25.71 -23.77 24.66
CA GLY A 247 -25.91 -22.48 25.28
C GLY A 247 -27.38 -22.09 25.39
N ASP A 248 -28.34 -22.96 25.00
CA ASP A 248 -29.78 -22.80 25.18
C ASP A 248 -30.35 -24.00 25.98
N GLY A 249 -29.80 -24.21 27.15
CA GLY A 249 -30.35 -25.11 28.18
C GLY A 249 -30.82 -24.30 29.35
N ALA A 250 -32.02 -23.71 29.19
CA ALA A 250 -32.82 -23.18 30.26
C ALA A 250 -32.85 -24.11 31.47
N GLY A 251 -32.78 -23.52 32.63
CA GLY A 251 -33.04 -24.22 33.87
C GLY A 251 -34.39 -24.88 33.91
N GLU A 252 -34.35 -26.11 34.34
CA GLU A 252 -35.44 -26.88 34.99
C GLU A 252 -34.67 -28.03 35.67
N GLY A 253 -34.76 -28.25 36.88
CA GLY A 253 -35.75 -28.26 37.84
C GLY A 253 -35.21 -28.80 39.11
N GLY A 254 -35.74 -28.26 40.17
CA GLY A 254 -35.52 -28.58 41.51
C GLY A 254 -35.65 -30.04 41.88
N GLY A 255 -34.97 -30.38 42.92
CA GLY A 255 -35.10 -31.69 43.57
C GLY A 255 -34.36 -31.73 44.90
N ARG A 256 -34.95 -31.13 45.89
CA ARG A 256 -34.92 -31.52 47.34
C ARG A 256 -34.14 -32.78 47.66
N GLY A 257 -33.19 -32.67 48.54
CA GLY A 257 -32.60 -33.77 49.30
C GLY A 257 -31.92 -33.24 50.55
N ALA A 258 -32.71 -33.13 51.63
CA ALA A 258 -32.25 -32.86 52.97
C ALA A 258 -31.46 -34.03 53.53
N GLY A 259 -30.34 -33.78 54.19
CA GLY A 259 -29.59 -34.79 54.91
C GLY A 259 -28.57 -34.17 55.86
N ARG A 260 -28.99 -34.06 57.08
CA ARG A 260 -28.27 -33.72 58.32
C ARG A 260 -27.02 -34.58 58.58
N GLY A 261 -26.04 -34.01 59.29
CA GLY A 261 -25.00 -34.66 60.08
C GLY A 261 -23.79 -33.74 60.17
N ALA A 262 -23.66 -32.95 61.09
CA ALA A 262 -23.18 -32.95 62.48
C ALA A 262 -21.70 -33.33 62.61
N ALA A 263 -20.99 -32.33 63.12
CA ALA A 263 -19.97 -32.34 64.15
C ALA A 263 -18.53 -32.71 63.81
N ASP A 264 -17.67 -31.81 64.05
CA ASP A 264 -16.65 -31.80 65.19
C ASP A 264 -15.20 -32.01 64.78
N GLY A 265 -14.32 -31.19 65.41
CA GLY A 265 -12.90 -31.43 65.62
C GLY A 265 -11.99 -30.44 64.83
N ALA A 266 -11.71 -29.33 65.33
CA ALA A 266 -10.66 -28.80 66.20
C ALA A 266 -9.21 -29.16 65.79
N GLU A 267 -8.40 -28.12 65.90
CA GLU A 267 -6.94 -27.97 66.14
C GLU A 267 -6.09 -27.69 64.91
N ALA A 268 -5.59 -26.50 64.74
CA ALA A 268 -4.43 -25.86 65.36
C ALA A 268 -3.10 -26.45 64.87
N GLY A 269 -2.30 -25.65 64.24
CA GLY A 269 -0.92 -25.94 63.89
C GLY A 269 -0.24 -24.85 63.13
N THR A 270 0.22 -23.85 63.81
CA THR A 270 1.23 -22.86 63.42
C THR A 270 2.53 -23.49 63.00
N GLU A 271 3.23 -22.93 62.01
CA GLU A 271 4.67 -22.65 61.95
C GLU A 271 5.06 -22.18 60.58
N LYS A 272 5.48 -21.03 60.32
CA LYS A 272 6.68 -20.18 60.52
C LYS A 272 8.00 -20.83 60.05
N GLY A 273 8.63 -20.19 59.08
CA GLY A 273 10.01 -20.36 58.63
C GLY A 273 10.13 -20.04 57.15
N ASP A 274 10.49 -18.97 56.69
CA ASP A 274 11.70 -18.13 56.67
C ASP A 274 12.87 -18.76 55.86
N ARG A 275 13.40 -17.94 54.96
CA ARG A 275 14.72 -17.98 54.24
C ARG A 275 14.89 -18.97 53.08
N SER A 276 15.23 -18.55 51.90
CA SER A 276 16.30 -17.70 51.40
C SER A 276 16.00 -17.26 49.95
#